data_37492ce90ad68577a6a84550e0dcfbeb
#
_entry.id   37492ce90ad68577a6a84550e0dcfbeb
#
_cell.length_a   1.000
_cell.length_b   1.000
_cell.length_c   1.000
_cell.angle_alpha   90.00
_cell.angle_beta   90.00
_cell.angle_gamma   90.00
#
_symmetry.space_group_name_H-M   'P 1'
#
loop_
_entity.id
_entity.type
_entity.pdbx_description
1 polymer ?
#
loop_
_entity_poly.entity_id
_entity_poly.type
_entity_poly.pdbx_seq_one_letter_code
_entity_poly.pdbx_strand_id
1 'polypeptide(L)'
;MEKKAGIVNRFSDTMPRGWFRLMFSEELKSEEIKRVNYFDQELIVFRTASGTAQVSEPYCPHLGGHLGYNGKVDGEIIKCPFHGWEFDKTGFCSRIPYGNKIPPKAKLMYWPTIESNGQILCYHDHLKNDPETSPPERLLLNTETWTPLHHLSWIVKAPLNEIIEGGVDAPHLSFIHSAIDYPKCTLEIEGEKIIANTSANYSISPDDKKGVTVKTEMQSCGPGFVRTVISSDKITAISESFLTPINYNTTEVQIFLTIKKNINSIITEHIWKSYLQNFILDFERDKLVWETKIFLETPKLCDGDGPIMAFRKWLKQFYSS
;
A
#
# COMPACT_ATOMS: atom_id res chain seq x y z
N MET A 1 0.67 -15.54 -30.76
CA MET A 1 1.51 -14.38 -30.39
C MET A 1 2.83 -14.93 -29.91
N GLU A 2 3.90 -14.75 -30.67
CA GLU A 2 5.24 -15.20 -30.31
C GLU A 2 5.71 -14.46 -29.06
N LYS A 3 6.07 -15.19 -28.01
CA LYS A 3 6.78 -14.64 -26.86
C LYS A 3 8.12 -14.09 -27.34
N LYS A 4 8.28 -12.76 -27.36
CA LYS A 4 9.61 -12.16 -27.51
C LYS A 4 10.48 -12.70 -26.37
N ALA A 5 11.44 -13.54 -26.70
CA ALA A 5 12.36 -14.13 -25.75
C ALA A 5 13.12 -12.99 -25.03
N GLY A 6 13.04 -12.94 -23.70
CA GLY A 6 13.88 -12.12 -22.84
C GLY A 6 13.25 -10.93 -22.13
N ILE A 7 11.99 -10.58 -22.35
CA ILE A 7 11.32 -9.51 -21.59
C ILE A 7 10.31 -10.16 -20.65
N VAL A 8 10.70 -10.39 -19.41
CA VAL A 8 9.77 -10.72 -18.33
C VAL A 8 9.23 -9.39 -17.81
N ASN A 9 7.99 -9.06 -18.15
CA ASN A 9 7.39 -7.76 -17.81
C ASN A 9 6.88 -7.68 -16.36
N ARG A 10 7.27 -8.60 -15.47
CA ARG A 10 6.83 -8.59 -14.08
C ARG A 10 7.85 -9.24 -13.15
N PHE A 11 7.86 -8.77 -11.93
CA PHE A 11 8.73 -9.24 -10.85
C PHE A 11 8.38 -10.67 -10.40
N SER A 12 7.09 -11.04 -10.40
CA SER A 12 6.59 -12.35 -10.00
C SER A 12 5.29 -12.68 -10.74
N ASP A 13 4.98 -13.97 -10.83
CA ASP A 13 3.70 -14.49 -11.32
C ASP A 13 2.64 -14.60 -10.20
N THR A 14 2.99 -14.25 -8.96
CA THR A 14 2.07 -14.17 -7.82
C THR A 14 1.95 -12.75 -7.31
N MET A 15 0.83 -12.44 -6.64
CA MET A 15 0.67 -11.21 -5.87
C MET A 15 1.43 -11.32 -4.54
N PRO A 16 1.97 -10.21 -4.03
CA PRO A 16 2.74 -10.23 -2.79
C PRO A 16 1.87 -10.55 -1.58
N ARG A 17 2.45 -11.28 -0.62
CA ARG A 17 1.85 -11.44 0.71
C ARG A 17 2.17 -10.24 1.59
N GLY A 18 1.25 -9.92 2.51
CA GLY A 18 1.40 -8.83 3.48
C GLY A 18 0.09 -8.17 3.84
N TRP A 19 0.19 -7.14 4.66
CA TRP A 19 -0.94 -6.30 5.02
C TRP A 19 -1.14 -5.18 4.00
N PHE A 20 -2.38 -5.05 3.52
CA PHE A 20 -2.75 -4.05 2.52
C PHE A 20 -4.00 -3.29 2.94
N ARG A 21 -4.00 -1.98 2.70
CA ARG A 21 -5.16 -1.13 2.92
C ARG A 21 -6.18 -1.33 1.81
N LEU A 22 -7.46 -1.41 2.17
CA LEU A 22 -8.55 -1.50 1.19
C LEU A 22 -9.36 -0.20 1.11
N MET A 23 -9.74 0.40 2.25
CA MET A 23 -10.58 1.58 2.27
C MET A 23 -10.51 2.31 3.62
N PHE A 24 -11.13 3.48 3.72
CA PHE A 24 -11.40 4.12 5.01
C PHE A 24 -12.52 3.40 5.76
N SER A 25 -12.39 3.34 7.07
CA SER A 25 -13.43 2.77 7.95
C SER A 25 -14.77 3.45 7.80
N GLU A 26 -14.78 4.77 7.65
CA GLU A 26 -15.98 5.59 7.50
C GLU A 26 -16.75 5.38 6.18
N GLU A 27 -16.07 4.84 5.18
CA GLU A 27 -16.69 4.50 3.90
C GLU A 27 -17.61 3.27 4.00
N LEU A 28 -17.47 2.45 5.05
CA LEU A 28 -18.24 1.23 5.23
C LEU A 28 -19.20 1.39 6.42
N LYS A 29 -20.50 1.52 6.13
CA LYS A 29 -21.53 1.66 7.16
C LYS A 29 -21.87 0.32 7.82
N SER A 30 -22.53 0.37 8.98
CA SER A 30 -23.07 -0.82 9.63
C SER A 30 -24.01 -1.57 8.68
N GLU A 31 -23.86 -2.90 8.64
CA GLU A 31 -24.63 -3.83 7.81
C GLU A 31 -24.52 -3.57 6.28
N GLU A 32 -23.50 -2.80 5.86
CA GLU A 32 -23.19 -2.56 4.45
C GLU A 32 -22.24 -3.61 3.90
N ILE A 33 -22.41 -3.93 2.60
CA ILE A 33 -21.49 -4.75 1.81
C ILE A 33 -20.97 -3.90 0.65
N LYS A 34 -19.64 -3.77 0.53
CA LYS A 34 -18.98 -3.14 -0.61
C LYS A 34 -18.18 -4.15 -1.41
N ARG A 35 -18.20 -4.01 -2.73
CA ARG A 35 -17.33 -4.77 -3.64
C ARG A 35 -16.07 -3.98 -3.90
N VAL A 36 -14.94 -4.65 -3.89
CA VAL A 36 -13.65 -4.08 -4.22
C VAL A 36 -12.87 -5.03 -5.13
N ASN A 37 -11.96 -4.47 -5.93
CA ASN A 37 -11.11 -5.24 -6.84
C ASN A 37 -9.66 -5.00 -6.46
N TYR A 38 -9.03 -6.00 -5.87
CA TYR A 38 -7.61 -5.98 -5.51
C TYR A 38 -7.00 -7.37 -5.75
N PHE A 39 -5.70 -7.44 -5.90
CA PHE A 39 -4.95 -8.68 -6.07
C PHE A 39 -5.43 -9.52 -7.27
N ASP A 40 -5.83 -8.83 -8.36
CA ASP A 40 -6.39 -9.42 -9.58
C ASP A 40 -7.67 -10.26 -9.37
N GLN A 41 -8.44 -9.95 -8.31
CA GLN A 41 -9.69 -10.62 -8.00
C GLN A 41 -10.73 -9.68 -7.37
N GLU A 42 -11.99 -10.11 -7.42
CA GLU A 42 -13.06 -9.45 -6.67
C GLU A 42 -13.06 -9.90 -5.22
N LEU A 43 -13.31 -8.96 -4.31
CA LEU A 43 -13.53 -9.18 -2.89
C LEU A 43 -14.78 -8.43 -2.44
N ILE A 44 -15.33 -8.83 -1.32
CA ILE A 44 -16.31 -8.03 -0.58
C ILE A 44 -15.74 -7.61 0.76
N VAL A 45 -16.06 -6.38 1.14
CA VAL A 45 -15.84 -5.87 2.49
C VAL A 45 -17.21 -5.57 3.09
N PHE A 46 -17.50 -6.09 4.26
CA PHE A 46 -18.77 -5.86 4.92
C PHE A 46 -18.58 -5.56 6.41
N ARG A 47 -19.56 -4.87 6.99
CA ARG A 47 -19.53 -4.55 8.42
C ARG A 47 -20.73 -5.18 9.11
N THR A 48 -20.48 -5.89 10.21
CA THR A 48 -21.53 -6.47 11.05
C THR A 48 -22.23 -5.39 11.88
N ALA A 49 -23.36 -5.72 12.48
CA ALA A 49 -24.08 -4.79 13.37
C ALA A 49 -23.26 -4.38 14.60
N SER A 50 -22.39 -5.27 15.11
CA SER A 50 -21.45 -4.92 16.19
C SER A 50 -20.32 -3.99 15.77
N GLY A 51 -20.22 -3.66 14.48
CA GLY A 51 -19.22 -2.76 13.93
C GLY A 51 -17.94 -3.45 13.40
N THR A 52 -17.87 -4.77 13.43
CA THR A 52 -16.69 -5.51 12.94
C THR A 52 -16.64 -5.50 11.42
N ALA A 53 -15.53 -5.01 10.85
CA ALA A 53 -15.26 -5.11 9.42
C ALA A 53 -14.67 -6.50 9.08
N GLN A 54 -15.12 -7.07 7.95
CA GLN A 54 -14.67 -8.35 7.45
C GLN A 54 -14.41 -8.28 5.95
N VAL A 55 -13.37 -8.96 5.48
CA VAL A 55 -13.06 -9.14 4.06
C VAL A 55 -13.26 -10.59 3.67
N SER A 56 -13.89 -10.83 2.54
CA SER A 56 -14.19 -12.19 2.07
C SER A 56 -14.08 -12.29 0.55
N GLU A 57 -13.82 -13.51 0.07
CA GLU A 57 -14.15 -13.87 -1.31
C GLU A 57 -15.67 -13.71 -1.51
N PRO A 58 -16.11 -13.25 -2.70
CA PRO A 58 -17.52 -12.86 -2.86
C PRO A 58 -18.49 -14.02 -3.13
N TYR A 59 -17.98 -15.22 -3.42
CA TYR A 59 -18.81 -16.32 -3.92
C TYR A 59 -19.22 -17.31 -2.84
N CYS A 60 -20.55 -17.51 -2.73
CA CYS A 60 -21.12 -18.50 -1.84
C CYS A 60 -20.68 -19.93 -2.25
N PRO A 61 -20.19 -20.74 -1.29
CA PRO A 61 -19.70 -22.09 -1.58
C PRO A 61 -20.77 -23.09 -2.02
N HIS A 62 -22.06 -22.70 -1.94
CA HIS A 62 -23.17 -23.55 -2.40
C HIS A 62 -23.17 -23.71 -3.94
N LEU A 63 -23.54 -22.64 -4.65
CA LEU A 63 -23.62 -22.62 -6.12
C LEU A 63 -23.09 -21.31 -6.70
N GLY A 64 -22.10 -20.69 -6.06
CA GLY A 64 -21.40 -19.53 -6.59
C GLY A 64 -22.21 -18.22 -6.57
N GLY A 65 -23.29 -18.12 -5.78
CA GLY A 65 -24.03 -16.86 -5.65
C GLY A 65 -23.12 -15.76 -5.12
N HIS A 66 -23.09 -14.60 -5.79
CA HIS A 66 -22.21 -13.49 -5.43
C HIS A 66 -22.83 -12.62 -4.33
N LEU A 67 -22.22 -12.62 -3.13
CA LEU A 67 -22.74 -11.90 -1.96
C LEU A 67 -22.71 -10.37 -2.11
N GLY A 68 -21.84 -9.83 -2.92
CA GLY A 68 -21.75 -8.39 -3.17
C GLY A 68 -22.90 -7.81 -4.02
N TYR A 69 -23.75 -8.66 -4.62
CA TYR A 69 -24.96 -8.27 -5.34
C TYR A 69 -26.19 -8.74 -4.57
N ASN A 70 -26.81 -7.81 -3.84
CA ASN A 70 -28.01 -8.06 -3.03
C ASN A 70 -27.83 -9.05 -1.85
N GLY A 71 -26.60 -9.41 -1.48
CA GLY A 71 -26.32 -10.03 -0.19
C GLY A 71 -26.74 -9.10 0.96
N LYS A 72 -26.99 -9.65 2.11
CA LYS A 72 -27.40 -8.87 3.30
C LYS A 72 -26.54 -9.25 4.48
N VAL A 73 -26.12 -8.26 5.24
CA VAL A 73 -25.66 -8.45 6.61
C VAL A 73 -26.89 -8.32 7.51
N ASP A 74 -27.04 -9.23 8.46
CA ASP A 74 -28.14 -9.25 9.43
C ASP A 74 -27.52 -9.61 10.79
N GLY A 75 -27.32 -8.61 11.61
CA GLY A 75 -26.55 -8.77 12.85
C GLY A 75 -25.10 -9.17 12.57
N GLU A 76 -24.70 -10.34 13.04
CA GLU A 76 -23.32 -10.87 12.92
C GLU A 76 -23.16 -11.85 11.75
N ILE A 77 -24.18 -12.02 10.92
CA ILE A 77 -24.16 -12.96 9.81
C ILE A 77 -24.22 -12.26 8.46
N ILE A 78 -23.66 -12.90 7.44
CA ILE A 78 -23.87 -12.51 6.04
C ILE A 78 -24.71 -13.56 5.33
N LYS A 79 -25.71 -13.13 4.60
CA LYS A 79 -26.71 -13.96 3.94
C LYS A 79 -26.56 -13.91 2.42
N CYS A 80 -26.45 -15.09 1.81
CA CYS A 80 -26.40 -15.24 0.36
C CYS A 80 -27.74 -14.90 -0.27
N PRO A 81 -27.78 -14.01 -1.30
CA PRO A 81 -29.03 -13.60 -1.93
C PRO A 81 -29.68 -14.70 -2.79
N PHE A 82 -28.91 -15.74 -3.15
CA PHE A 82 -29.37 -16.77 -4.08
C PHE A 82 -30.30 -17.80 -3.39
N HIS A 83 -29.83 -18.39 -2.27
CA HIS A 83 -30.61 -19.43 -1.57
C HIS A 83 -30.71 -19.19 -0.06
N GLY A 84 -30.34 -18.01 0.43
CA GLY A 84 -30.48 -17.64 1.83
C GLY A 84 -29.52 -18.38 2.79
N TRP A 85 -28.42 -18.96 2.31
CA TRP A 85 -27.41 -19.51 3.21
C TRP A 85 -26.81 -18.41 4.06
N GLU A 86 -26.68 -18.69 5.35
CA GLU A 86 -26.21 -17.75 6.35
C GLU A 86 -24.83 -18.18 6.85
N PHE A 87 -23.90 -17.23 6.90
CA PHE A 87 -22.51 -17.47 7.31
C PHE A 87 -22.19 -16.61 8.52
N ASP A 88 -21.59 -17.21 9.53
CA ASP A 88 -21.22 -16.57 10.78
C ASP A 88 -19.90 -15.78 10.69
N LYS A 89 -19.49 -15.17 11.82
CA LYS A 89 -18.24 -14.40 11.92
C LYS A 89 -16.95 -15.17 11.63
N THR A 90 -17.01 -16.49 11.57
CA THR A 90 -15.87 -17.36 11.22
C THR A 90 -15.89 -17.80 9.76
N GLY A 91 -16.95 -17.40 9.04
CA GLY A 91 -17.22 -17.78 7.65
C GLY A 91 -17.91 -19.12 7.49
N PHE A 92 -18.10 -19.90 8.56
CA PHE A 92 -18.86 -21.16 8.47
C PHE A 92 -20.35 -20.90 8.23
N CYS A 93 -20.97 -21.75 7.40
CA CYS A 93 -22.40 -21.73 7.24
C CYS A 93 -23.07 -22.12 8.56
N SER A 94 -23.88 -21.21 9.08
CA SER A 94 -24.61 -21.39 10.35
C SER A 94 -26.06 -21.84 10.15
N ARG A 95 -26.64 -21.56 8.97
CA ARG A 95 -28.02 -21.91 8.66
C ARG A 95 -28.28 -22.06 7.17
N ILE A 96 -29.09 -23.05 6.81
CA ILE A 96 -29.67 -23.28 5.50
C ILE A 96 -31.20 -23.28 5.65
N PRO A 97 -31.94 -22.32 5.06
CA PRO A 97 -33.37 -22.16 5.33
C PRO A 97 -34.24 -23.39 4.98
N TYR A 98 -33.82 -24.19 4.03
CA TYR A 98 -34.55 -25.33 3.50
C TYR A 98 -33.82 -26.67 3.73
N GLY A 99 -32.74 -26.67 4.52
CA GLY A 99 -31.92 -27.87 4.76
C GLY A 99 -31.77 -28.19 6.25
N ASN A 100 -31.78 -29.47 6.59
CA ASN A 100 -31.59 -29.93 7.96
C ASN A 100 -30.14 -30.30 8.30
N LYS A 101 -29.27 -30.35 7.28
CA LYS A 101 -27.85 -30.68 7.45
C LYS A 101 -27.00 -29.67 6.69
N ILE A 102 -26.02 -29.11 7.40
CA ILE A 102 -25.02 -28.21 6.80
C ILE A 102 -23.83 -29.05 6.33
N PRO A 103 -23.39 -28.91 5.06
CA PRO A 103 -22.21 -29.61 4.58
C PRO A 103 -20.96 -29.19 5.40
N PRO A 104 -20.09 -30.14 5.81
CA PRO A 104 -18.97 -29.85 6.71
C PRO A 104 -17.95 -28.81 6.19
N LYS A 105 -17.87 -28.60 4.86
CA LYS A 105 -16.96 -27.67 4.21
C LYS A 105 -17.65 -26.38 3.72
N ALA A 106 -18.90 -26.15 4.14
CA ALA A 106 -19.65 -24.96 3.76
C ALA A 106 -19.09 -23.74 4.50
N LYS A 107 -18.11 -23.09 3.92
CA LYS A 107 -17.40 -21.95 4.50
C LYS A 107 -17.09 -20.90 3.43
N LEU A 108 -17.38 -19.63 3.72
CA LEU A 108 -16.83 -18.50 3.00
C LEU A 108 -15.35 -18.33 3.38
N MET A 109 -14.52 -18.00 2.42
CA MET A 109 -13.12 -17.70 2.68
C MET A 109 -12.99 -16.25 3.15
N TYR A 110 -12.82 -16.08 4.45
CA TYR A 110 -12.50 -14.78 5.05
C TYR A 110 -10.99 -14.56 5.02
N TRP A 111 -10.63 -13.31 4.78
CA TRP A 111 -9.25 -12.86 4.84
C TRP A 111 -8.99 -12.25 6.22
N PRO A 112 -7.83 -12.46 6.83
CA PRO A 112 -7.48 -11.76 8.06
C PRO A 112 -7.65 -10.26 7.87
N THR A 113 -8.50 -9.66 8.69
CA THR A 113 -8.92 -8.27 8.54
C THR A 113 -8.69 -7.53 9.84
N ILE A 114 -8.19 -6.32 9.76
CA ILE A 114 -8.04 -5.43 10.91
C ILE A 114 -8.53 -4.03 10.54
N GLU A 115 -9.11 -3.38 11.52
CA GLU A 115 -9.47 -1.96 11.44
C GLU A 115 -8.59 -1.18 12.41
N SER A 116 -7.78 -0.27 11.88
CA SER A 116 -6.83 0.51 12.66
C SER A 116 -6.71 1.93 12.12
N ASN A 117 -6.76 2.92 13.02
CA ASN A 117 -6.58 4.34 12.70
C ASN A 117 -7.45 4.82 11.53
N GLY A 118 -8.72 4.39 11.50
CA GLY A 118 -9.68 4.76 10.48
C GLY A 118 -9.44 4.10 9.11
N GLN A 119 -8.67 3.02 9.06
CA GLN A 119 -8.40 2.24 7.85
C GLN A 119 -8.82 0.79 8.04
N ILE A 120 -9.36 0.17 7.01
CA ILE A 120 -9.59 -1.27 6.92
C ILE A 120 -8.44 -1.86 6.10
N LEU A 121 -7.69 -2.78 6.74
CA LEU A 121 -6.61 -3.53 6.12
C LEU A 121 -6.97 -5.00 6.07
N CYS A 122 -6.50 -5.69 5.04
CA CYS A 122 -6.51 -7.14 4.99
C CYS A 122 -5.10 -7.70 4.78
N TYR A 123 -4.91 -8.93 5.24
CA TYR A 123 -3.71 -9.69 4.92
C TYR A 123 -3.97 -10.52 3.66
N HIS A 124 -3.16 -10.29 2.65
CA HIS A 124 -3.12 -11.11 1.45
C HIS A 124 -1.99 -12.13 1.55
N ASP A 125 -2.31 -13.38 1.31
CA ASP A 125 -1.34 -14.44 0.99
C ASP A 125 -1.99 -15.36 -0.06
N HIS A 126 -1.32 -15.55 -1.17
CA HIS A 126 -1.84 -16.39 -2.25
C HIS A 126 -1.96 -17.86 -1.83
N LEU A 127 -1.18 -18.30 -0.86
CA LEU A 127 -1.27 -19.64 -0.24
C LEU A 127 -2.31 -19.71 0.88
N LYS A 128 -2.95 -18.55 1.22
CA LYS A 128 -3.97 -18.42 2.28
C LYS A 128 -3.46 -18.80 3.67
N ASN A 129 -2.18 -18.59 3.94
CA ASN A 129 -1.62 -18.73 5.27
C ASN A 129 -2.07 -17.57 6.18
N ASP A 130 -2.09 -17.83 7.48
CA ASP A 130 -2.33 -16.79 8.48
C ASP A 130 -1.18 -15.77 8.51
N PRO A 131 -1.45 -14.51 8.95
CA PRO A 131 -0.42 -13.50 9.08
C PRO A 131 0.70 -13.93 10.03
N GLU A 132 1.93 -13.89 9.56
CA GLU A 132 3.12 -14.08 10.40
C GLU A 132 3.59 -12.76 11.03
N THR A 133 3.13 -11.63 10.52
CA THR A 133 3.51 -10.28 10.93
C THR A 133 2.32 -9.46 11.39
N SER A 134 2.60 -8.50 12.27
CA SER A 134 1.62 -7.50 12.69
C SER A 134 1.34 -6.51 11.54
N PRO A 135 0.12 -5.97 11.46
CA PRO A 135 -0.18 -4.89 10.53
C PRO A 135 0.69 -3.66 10.83
N PRO A 136 0.94 -2.79 9.83
CA PRO A 136 1.73 -1.60 10.02
C PRO A 136 1.07 -0.67 11.03
N GLU A 137 1.84 -0.22 12.03
CA GLU A 137 1.40 0.77 12.98
C GLU A 137 1.56 2.17 12.40
N ARG A 138 0.50 2.95 12.38
CA ARG A 138 0.56 4.37 12.02
C ARG A 138 1.09 5.20 13.19
N LEU A 139 1.81 6.26 12.87
CA LEU A 139 2.26 7.22 13.88
C LEU A 139 1.07 7.98 14.46
N LEU A 140 0.96 7.96 15.78
CA LEU A 140 0.07 8.86 16.50
C LEU A 140 0.78 10.21 16.66
N LEU A 141 0.50 11.11 15.75
CA LEU A 141 1.15 12.42 15.72
C LEU A 141 0.40 13.40 16.62
N ASN A 142 1.15 14.11 17.47
CA ASN A 142 0.59 15.20 18.27
C ASN A 142 0.20 16.38 17.36
N THR A 143 -1.09 16.73 17.33
CA THR A 143 -1.63 17.82 16.53
C THR A 143 -1.15 19.21 16.95
N GLU A 144 -0.58 19.39 18.13
CA GLU A 144 0.08 20.64 18.52
C GLU A 144 1.40 20.85 17.78
N THR A 145 2.11 19.75 17.50
CA THR A 145 3.44 19.75 16.87
C THR A 145 3.38 19.53 15.36
N TRP A 146 2.39 18.82 14.86
CA TRP A 146 2.25 18.43 13.45
C TRP A 146 1.01 19.03 12.81
N THR A 147 1.07 19.30 11.51
CA THR A 147 -0.13 19.67 10.74
C THR A 147 -1.10 18.49 10.67
N PRO A 148 -2.41 18.72 10.45
CA PRO A 148 -3.34 17.64 10.15
C PRO A 148 -2.82 16.81 8.98
N LEU A 149 -3.08 15.50 9.03
CA LEU A 149 -2.75 14.59 7.93
C LEU A 149 -3.52 14.99 6.66
N HIS A 150 -2.79 15.18 5.58
CA HIS A 150 -3.36 15.44 4.26
C HIS A 150 -3.32 14.16 3.44
N HIS A 151 -4.45 13.77 2.89
CA HIS A 151 -4.60 12.55 2.12
C HIS A 151 -4.50 12.83 0.62
N LEU A 152 -3.70 12.04 -0.07
CA LEU A 152 -3.54 12.02 -1.53
C LEU A 152 -3.75 10.59 -2.04
N SER A 153 -4.27 10.45 -3.26
CA SER A 153 -4.57 9.15 -3.87
C SER A 153 -4.21 9.13 -5.35
N TRP A 154 -3.60 8.04 -5.78
CA TRP A 154 -3.29 7.77 -7.19
C TRP A 154 -3.60 6.32 -7.57
N ILE A 155 -3.98 6.15 -8.82
CA ILE A 155 -3.89 4.85 -9.50
C ILE A 155 -2.68 4.91 -10.42
N VAL A 156 -1.69 4.07 -10.14
CA VAL A 156 -0.43 4.00 -10.89
C VAL A 156 -0.44 2.74 -11.75
N LYS A 157 -0.26 2.90 -13.06
CA LYS A 157 -0.20 1.77 -14.02
C LYS A 157 1.19 1.14 -14.01
N ALA A 158 1.60 0.70 -12.84
CA ALA A 158 2.84 -0.01 -12.60
C ALA A 158 2.64 -1.05 -11.51
N PRO A 159 3.40 -2.16 -11.54
CA PRO A 159 3.41 -3.10 -10.44
C PRO A 159 4.03 -2.49 -9.19
N LEU A 160 3.58 -2.93 -8.04
CA LEU A 160 3.97 -2.41 -6.74
C LEU A 160 5.50 -2.39 -6.52
N ASN A 161 6.22 -3.42 -6.98
CA ASN A 161 7.68 -3.51 -6.85
C ASN A 161 8.41 -2.33 -7.52
N GLU A 162 7.92 -1.83 -8.65
CA GLU A 162 8.53 -0.70 -9.37
C GLU A 162 8.41 0.60 -8.57
N ILE A 163 7.29 0.79 -7.88
CA ILE A 163 7.03 1.98 -7.08
C ILE A 163 7.91 1.99 -5.83
N ILE A 164 7.99 0.88 -5.09
CA ILE A 164 8.80 0.82 -3.87
C ILE A 164 10.29 0.86 -4.18
N GLU A 165 10.73 0.27 -5.31
CA GLU A 165 12.14 0.29 -5.74
C GLU A 165 12.67 1.72 -5.88
N GLY A 166 11.81 2.68 -6.26
CA GLY A 166 12.16 4.10 -6.30
C GLY A 166 12.72 4.65 -4.99
N GLY A 167 12.32 4.10 -3.85
CA GLY A 167 12.82 4.53 -2.54
C GLY A 167 14.28 4.15 -2.25
N VAL A 168 14.89 3.25 -3.02
CA VAL A 168 16.30 2.83 -2.90
C VAL A 168 17.16 3.23 -4.11
N ASP A 169 16.52 3.74 -5.16
CA ASP A 169 17.19 4.28 -6.35
C ASP A 169 17.59 5.74 -6.11
N ALA A 170 18.74 5.97 -5.46
CA ALA A 170 19.15 7.33 -5.11
C ALA A 170 19.54 8.21 -6.32
N PRO A 171 20.21 7.71 -7.39
CA PRO A 171 20.61 8.54 -8.52
C PRO A 171 19.47 9.26 -9.24
N HIS A 172 18.24 8.70 -9.26
CA HIS A 172 17.10 9.35 -9.92
C HIS A 172 16.77 10.73 -9.30
N LEU A 173 17.12 10.96 -8.03
CA LEU A 173 16.90 12.24 -7.36
C LEU A 173 17.61 13.40 -8.07
N SER A 174 18.77 13.14 -8.72
CA SER A 174 19.49 14.15 -9.47
C SER A 174 18.83 14.48 -10.82
N PHE A 175 18.25 13.48 -11.48
CA PHE A 175 17.70 13.61 -12.83
C PHE A 175 16.21 13.93 -12.85
N ILE A 176 15.47 13.41 -11.90
CA ILE A 176 14.01 13.56 -11.83
C ILE A 176 13.63 14.69 -10.85
N HIS A 177 14.33 14.79 -9.71
CA HIS A 177 13.99 15.71 -8.63
C HIS A 177 14.99 16.86 -8.45
N SER A 178 15.95 17.00 -9.38
CA SER A 178 16.88 18.14 -9.43
C SER A 178 17.82 18.27 -8.20
N ALA A 179 18.19 17.16 -7.58
CA ALA A 179 19.28 17.17 -6.64
C ALA A 179 20.59 17.58 -7.35
N ILE A 180 21.39 18.44 -6.69
CA ILE A 180 22.60 19.02 -7.29
C ILE A 180 23.85 18.13 -7.14
N ASP A 181 23.72 17.04 -6.42
CA ASP A 181 24.73 15.99 -6.23
C ASP A 181 24.21 14.64 -6.71
N TYR A 182 25.07 13.60 -6.64
CA TYR A 182 24.67 12.21 -6.87
C TYR A 182 24.54 11.50 -5.53
N PRO A 183 23.33 11.48 -4.94
CA PRO A 183 23.12 10.92 -3.61
C PRO A 183 23.34 9.41 -3.61
N LYS A 184 23.70 8.88 -2.44
CA LYS A 184 23.86 7.44 -2.20
C LYS A 184 22.78 6.98 -1.23
N CYS A 185 22.26 5.80 -1.48
CA CYS A 185 21.34 5.11 -0.58
C CYS A 185 22.06 4.02 0.20
N THR A 186 21.86 3.97 1.50
CA THR A 186 22.21 2.81 2.33
C THR A 186 20.94 2.05 2.67
N LEU A 187 21.03 0.72 2.76
CA LEU A 187 19.89 -0.15 3.04
C LEU A 187 20.26 -1.10 4.19
N GLU A 188 19.44 -1.07 5.23
CA GLU A 188 19.47 -2.00 6.35
C GLU A 188 18.27 -2.95 6.23
N ILE A 189 18.49 -4.25 6.40
CA ILE A 189 17.46 -5.30 6.26
C ILE A 189 17.42 -6.12 7.52
N GLU A 190 16.26 -6.19 8.15
CA GLU A 190 15.98 -7.04 9.32
C GLU A 190 14.67 -7.81 9.10
N GLY A 191 14.78 -9.05 8.60
CA GLY A 191 13.62 -9.87 8.25
C GLY A 191 12.73 -9.19 7.22
N GLU A 192 11.47 -8.92 7.60
CA GLU A 192 10.49 -8.22 6.74
C GLU A 192 10.60 -6.69 6.81
N LYS A 193 11.50 -6.14 7.62
CA LYS A 193 11.73 -4.71 7.73
C LYS A 193 12.93 -4.28 6.90
N ILE A 194 12.81 -3.10 6.29
CA ILE A 194 13.93 -2.38 5.69
C ILE A 194 13.94 -0.94 6.15
N ILE A 195 15.15 -0.39 6.23
CA ILE A 195 15.39 1.04 6.41
C ILE A 195 16.34 1.48 5.32
N ALA A 196 15.92 2.42 4.48
CA ALA A 196 16.77 3.02 3.46
C ALA A 196 17.02 4.48 3.83
N ASN A 197 18.29 4.88 3.84
CA ASN A 197 18.71 6.22 4.17
C ASN A 197 19.37 6.87 2.96
N THR A 198 18.94 8.08 2.60
CA THR A 198 19.48 8.88 1.52
C THR A 198 19.72 10.30 1.99
N SER A 199 20.76 10.94 1.47
CA SER A 199 21.04 12.36 1.72
C SER A 199 21.37 13.03 0.40
N ALA A 200 20.61 14.06 0.03
CA ALA A 200 20.74 14.79 -1.22
C ALA A 200 20.74 16.30 -0.96
N ASN A 201 21.41 17.06 -1.83
CA ASN A 201 21.43 18.52 -1.74
C ASN A 201 20.56 19.14 -2.83
N TYR A 202 19.76 20.13 -2.45
CA TYR A 202 18.85 20.83 -3.37
C TYR A 202 19.11 22.34 -3.34
N SER A 203 19.22 22.93 -4.51
CA SER A 203 19.38 24.37 -4.63
C SER A 203 18.09 25.09 -4.24
N ILE A 204 18.20 26.15 -3.45
CA ILE A 204 17.07 27.02 -3.07
C ILE A 204 16.97 28.27 -3.95
N SER A 205 17.98 28.54 -4.77
CA SER A 205 17.99 29.63 -5.75
C SER A 205 18.96 29.29 -6.89
N PRO A 206 18.82 29.91 -8.08
CA PRO A 206 19.69 29.61 -9.24
C PRO A 206 21.20 29.79 -8.97
N ASP A 207 21.56 30.68 -8.05
CA ASP A 207 22.94 30.99 -7.70
C ASP A 207 23.48 30.15 -6.51
N ASP A 208 22.59 29.38 -5.87
CA ASP A 208 22.95 28.56 -4.72
C ASP A 208 23.58 27.24 -5.15
N LYS A 209 24.93 27.20 -5.16
CA LYS A 209 25.71 26.00 -5.49
C LYS A 209 25.87 25.04 -4.30
N LYS A 210 25.62 25.47 -3.07
CA LYS A 210 25.79 24.65 -1.87
C LYS A 210 24.54 23.85 -1.58
N GLY A 211 23.40 24.44 -1.79
CA GLY A 211 22.09 23.83 -1.53
C GLY A 211 21.78 23.61 -0.05
N VAL A 212 20.58 23.07 0.17
CA VAL A 212 20.11 22.57 1.45
C VAL A 212 20.18 21.06 1.44
N THR A 213 20.82 20.49 2.44
CA THR A 213 20.86 19.03 2.61
C THR A 213 19.51 18.55 3.12
N VAL A 214 18.92 17.63 2.36
CA VAL A 214 17.69 16.91 2.72
C VAL A 214 18.06 15.46 3.00
N LYS A 215 17.72 14.99 4.20
CA LYS A 215 17.88 13.60 4.60
C LYS A 215 16.52 12.91 4.49
N THR A 216 16.53 11.74 3.90
CA THR A 216 15.33 10.90 3.74
C THR A 216 15.61 9.54 4.38
N GLU A 217 14.74 9.15 5.31
CA GLU A 217 14.69 7.81 5.87
C GLU A 217 13.38 7.16 5.43
N MET A 218 13.47 6.10 4.66
CA MET A 218 12.35 5.27 4.25
C MET A 218 12.35 3.98 5.07
N GLN A 219 11.23 3.69 5.71
CA GLN A 219 10.99 2.45 6.45
C GLN A 219 9.85 1.68 5.78
N SER A 220 10.04 0.39 5.57
CA SER A 220 8.97 -0.50 5.12
C SER A 220 8.93 -1.77 5.98
N CYS A 221 7.71 -2.24 6.26
CA CYS A 221 7.45 -3.48 6.97
C CYS A 221 6.51 -4.31 6.07
N GLY A 222 7.11 -5.04 5.13
CA GLY A 222 6.39 -5.68 4.02
C GLY A 222 6.07 -4.71 2.86
N PRO A 223 5.52 -5.22 1.76
CA PRO A 223 5.38 -4.46 0.51
C PRO A 223 4.22 -3.46 0.50
N GLY A 224 3.24 -3.60 1.39
CA GLY A 224 2.00 -2.80 1.37
C GLY A 224 2.07 -1.46 2.08
N PHE A 225 3.14 -1.16 2.81
CA PHE A 225 3.26 0.05 3.62
C PHE A 225 4.68 0.60 3.63
N VAL A 226 4.80 1.89 3.40
CA VAL A 226 6.06 2.63 3.46
C VAL A 226 5.88 3.90 4.26
N ARG A 227 6.74 4.12 5.24
CA ARG A 227 6.87 5.40 5.95
C ARG A 227 8.14 6.08 5.50
N THR A 228 8.04 7.37 5.17
CA THR A 228 9.19 8.18 4.81
C THR A 228 9.26 9.42 5.72
N VAL A 229 10.41 9.62 6.32
CA VAL A 229 10.73 10.83 7.09
C VAL A 229 11.72 11.65 6.27
N ILE A 230 11.35 12.87 5.95
CA ILE A 230 12.19 13.84 5.26
C ILE A 230 12.57 14.92 6.26
N SER A 231 13.85 15.24 6.34
CA SER A 231 14.35 16.26 7.27
C SER A 231 15.44 17.14 6.67
N SER A 232 15.36 18.43 6.96
CA SER A 232 16.37 19.44 6.67
C SER A 232 16.36 20.50 7.76
N ASP A 233 17.21 21.54 7.62
CA ASP A 233 17.16 22.72 8.48
C ASP A 233 15.89 23.58 8.29
N LYS A 234 15.14 23.35 7.22
CA LYS A 234 13.93 24.11 6.86
C LYS A 234 12.63 23.37 7.17
N ILE A 235 12.61 22.04 7.04
CA ILE A 235 11.39 21.25 7.14
C ILE A 235 11.67 19.88 7.74
N THR A 236 10.73 19.38 8.52
CA THR A 236 10.58 17.94 8.81
C THR A 236 9.20 17.53 8.35
N ALA A 237 9.14 16.53 7.50
CA ALA A 237 7.92 15.98 6.94
C ALA A 237 7.86 14.47 7.15
N ILE A 238 6.64 13.94 7.26
CA ILE A 238 6.39 12.50 7.32
C ILE A 238 5.34 12.17 6.26
N SER A 239 5.60 11.13 5.49
CA SER A 239 4.60 10.48 4.66
C SER A 239 4.40 9.03 5.08
N GLU A 240 3.15 8.59 5.11
CA GLU A 240 2.77 7.18 5.23
C GLU A 240 2.05 6.78 3.96
N SER A 241 2.62 5.86 3.21
CA SER A 241 2.13 5.41 1.92
C SER A 241 1.63 3.97 2.04
N PHE A 242 0.38 3.74 1.62
CA PHE A 242 -0.19 2.41 1.44
C PHE A 242 -0.22 2.10 -0.05
N LEU A 243 0.31 0.96 -0.41
CA LEU A 243 0.40 0.49 -1.79
C LEU A 243 -0.37 -0.82 -1.90
N THR A 244 -1.50 -0.80 -2.61
CA THR A 244 -2.35 -1.98 -2.75
C THR A 244 -2.44 -2.38 -4.22
N PRO A 245 -1.96 -3.57 -4.62
CA PRO A 245 -2.10 -4.05 -5.98
C PRO A 245 -3.58 -4.21 -6.37
N ILE A 246 -4.01 -3.51 -7.43
CA ILE A 246 -5.31 -3.78 -8.07
C ILE A 246 -5.20 -5.03 -8.91
N ASN A 247 -4.15 -5.08 -9.73
CA ASN A 247 -3.76 -6.22 -10.54
C ASN A 247 -2.23 -6.24 -10.74
N TYR A 248 -1.72 -7.16 -11.53
CA TYR A 248 -0.27 -7.31 -11.77
C TYR A 248 0.44 -6.07 -12.31
N ASN A 249 -0.29 -5.15 -12.94
CA ASN A 249 0.28 -3.98 -13.62
C ASN A 249 -0.29 -2.65 -13.11
N THR A 250 -1.06 -2.67 -12.03
CA THR A 250 -1.72 -1.47 -11.52
C THR A 250 -1.77 -1.51 -10.01
N THR A 251 -1.30 -0.45 -9.39
CA THR A 251 -1.26 -0.29 -7.92
C THR A 251 -2.04 0.95 -7.52
N GLU A 252 -2.90 0.83 -6.51
CA GLU A 252 -3.46 1.97 -5.81
C GLU A 252 -2.44 2.47 -4.78
N VAL A 253 -2.18 3.77 -4.79
CA VAL A 253 -1.26 4.43 -3.85
C VAL A 253 -2.03 5.47 -3.07
N GLN A 254 -2.05 5.30 -1.75
CA GLN A 254 -2.72 6.20 -0.80
C GLN A 254 -1.67 6.78 0.13
N ILE A 255 -1.50 8.10 0.13
CA ILE A 255 -0.44 8.77 0.88
C ILE A 255 -1.04 9.76 1.89
N PHE A 256 -0.53 9.69 3.11
CA PHE A 256 -0.88 10.61 4.19
C PHE A 256 0.34 11.43 4.54
N LEU A 257 0.25 12.75 4.33
CA LEU A 257 1.35 13.70 4.51
C LEU A 257 1.13 14.61 5.69
N THR A 258 2.20 14.95 6.39
CA THR A 258 2.21 16.00 7.42
C THR A 258 3.60 16.62 7.50
N ILE A 259 3.65 17.86 8.00
CA ILE A 259 4.90 18.54 8.34
C ILE A 259 4.91 18.95 9.81
N LYS A 260 6.09 19.04 10.38
CA LYS A 260 6.29 19.62 11.70
C LYS A 260 5.98 21.12 11.65
N LYS A 261 5.15 21.60 12.58
CA LYS A 261 4.77 23.00 12.66
C LYS A 261 5.97 23.87 13.05
N ASN A 262 6.06 25.05 12.46
CA ASN A 262 6.90 26.13 12.93
C ASN A 262 6.21 26.88 14.08
N ILE A 263 6.96 27.64 14.85
CA ILE A 263 6.42 28.52 15.92
C ILE A 263 5.42 29.53 15.33
N ASN A 264 5.67 30.01 14.10
CA ASN A 264 4.77 30.92 13.39
C ASN A 264 3.84 30.11 12.44
N SER A 265 2.54 30.24 12.63
CA SER A 265 1.52 29.53 11.83
C SER A 265 1.52 29.96 10.36
N ILE A 266 1.79 31.23 10.05
CA ILE A 266 1.87 31.74 8.67
C ILE A 266 3.05 31.08 7.94
N ILE A 267 4.18 30.96 8.61
CA ILE A 267 5.35 30.27 8.07
C ILE A 267 5.03 28.79 7.83
N THR A 268 4.36 28.14 8.79
CA THR A 268 3.91 26.74 8.66
C THR A 268 3.03 26.56 7.43
N GLU A 269 2.05 27.44 7.23
CA GLU A 269 1.13 27.37 6.09
C GLU A 269 1.86 27.55 4.75
N HIS A 270 2.80 28.50 4.69
CA HIS A 270 3.59 28.75 3.48
C HIS A 270 4.47 27.54 3.13
N ILE A 271 5.19 26.99 4.12
CA ILE A 271 6.03 25.79 3.95
C ILE A 271 5.15 24.62 3.51
N TRP A 272 4.00 24.43 4.15
CA TRP A 272 3.07 23.35 3.82
C TRP A 272 2.59 23.41 2.37
N LYS A 273 2.13 24.57 1.91
CA LYS A 273 1.66 24.77 0.53
C LYS A 273 2.76 24.46 -0.50
N SER A 274 3.96 24.98 -0.26
CA SER A 274 5.10 24.71 -1.14
C SER A 274 5.51 23.24 -1.14
N TYR A 275 5.57 22.61 0.04
CA TYR A 275 5.91 21.21 0.18
C TYR A 275 4.89 20.32 -0.52
N LEU A 276 3.60 20.53 -0.28
CA LEU A 276 2.53 19.75 -0.90
C LEU A 276 2.55 19.85 -2.43
N GLN A 277 2.73 21.07 -2.96
CA GLN A 277 2.80 21.30 -4.40
C GLN A 277 4.00 20.56 -5.02
N ASN A 278 5.18 20.69 -4.42
CA ASN A 278 6.38 20.01 -4.90
C ASN A 278 6.25 18.49 -4.79
N PHE A 279 5.71 17.97 -3.69
CA PHE A 279 5.48 16.54 -3.50
C PHE A 279 4.59 15.95 -4.60
N ILE A 280 3.49 16.64 -4.95
CA ILE A 280 2.59 16.19 -6.03
C ILE A 280 3.33 16.20 -7.38
N LEU A 281 4.08 17.27 -7.68
CA LEU A 281 4.84 17.36 -8.93
C LEU A 281 5.92 16.27 -9.04
N ASP A 282 6.62 15.99 -7.94
CA ASP A 282 7.66 14.97 -7.90
C ASP A 282 7.05 13.57 -8.04
N PHE A 283 5.93 13.30 -7.37
CA PHE A 283 5.21 12.04 -7.53
C PHE A 283 4.73 11.82 -8.98
N GLU A 284 4.21 12.86 -9.66
CA GLU A 284 3.78 12.75 -11.07
C GLU A 284 4.96 12.48 -12.02
N ARG A 285 6.15 13.01 -11.72
CA ARG A 285 7.38 12.71 -12.49
C ARG A 285 7.79 11.26 -12.30
N ASP A 286 7.82 10.77 -11.07
CA ASP A 286 8.12 9.37 -10.76
C ASP A 286 7.10 8.44 -11.39
N LYS A 287 5.81 8.76 -11.28
CA LYS A 287 4.70 8.01 -11.86
C LYS A 287 4.89 7.81 -13.36
N LEU A 288 5.30 8.86 -14.09
CA LEU A 288 5.58 8.76 -15.52
C LEU A 288 6.68 7.74 -15.82
N VAL A 289 7.74 7.71 -15.00
CA VAL A 289 8.83 6.74 -15.15
C VAL A 289 8.31 5.33 -14.85
N TRP A 290 7.62 5.13 -13.73
CA TRP A 290 7.10 3.81 -13.36
C TRP A 290 6.11 3.24 -14.39
N GLU A 291 5.27 4.08 -14.98
CA GLU A 291 4.27 3.66 -15.98
C GLU A 291 4.87 3.40 -17.37
N THR A 292 6.09 3.86 -17.65
CA THR A 292 6.71 3.76 -18.98
C THR A 292 7.92 2.86 -19.05
N LYS A 293 8.62 2.63 -17.93
CA LYS A 293 9.76 1.70 -17.89
C LYS A 293 9.28 0.25 -17.93
N ILE A 294 10.19 -0.66 -18.29
CA ILE A 294 9.98 -2.11 -18.22
C ILE A 294 10.77 -2.70 -17.07
N PHE A 295 10.27 -3.77 -16.47
CA PHE A 295 11.03 -4.53 -15.50
C PHE A 295 12.15 -5.34 -16.19
N LEU A 296 13.38 -5.19 -15.71
CA LEU A 296 14.53 -5.99 -16.12
C LEU A 296 14.93 -6.91 -14.95
N GLU A 297 14.76 -8.20 -15.09
CA GLU A 297 15.17 -9.18 -14.07
C GLU A 297 16.68 -9.10 -13.79
N THR A 298 17.48 -8.88 -14.84
CA THR A 298 18.94 -8.73 -14.75
C THR A 298 19.37 -7.35 -15.28
N PRO A 299 19.18 -6.29 -14.50
CA PRO A 299 19.57 -4.94 -14.89
C PRO A 299 21.09 -4.81 -14.98
N LYS A 300 21.57 -3.89 -15.81
CA LYS A 300 23.01 -3.55 -15.87
C LYS A 300 23.23 -2.39 -14.90
N LEU A 301 23.80 -2.70 -13.74
CA LEU A 301 24.05 -1.75 -12.67
C LEU A 301 25.51 -1.30 -12.69
N CYS A 302 25.75 -0.07 -12.24
CA CYS A 302 27.08 0.48 -11.98
C CYS A 302 27.29 0.69 -10.47
N ASP A 303 28.47 1.10 -10.06
CA ASP A 303 28.84 1.35 -8.67
C ASP A 303 28.16 2.59 -8.05
N GLY A 304 27.54 3.43 -8.88
CA GLY A 304 26.76 4.58 -8.46
C GLY A 304 25.29 4.28 -8.19
N ASP A 305 24.77 3.14 -8.70
CA ASP A 305 23.39 2.72 -8.45
C ASP A 305 23.22 2.30 -6.98
N GLY A 306 22.09 2.60 -6.40
CA GLY A 306 21.77 2.22 -5.01
C GLY A 306 21.72 0.69 -4.79
N PRO A 307 21.28 0.24 -3.61
CA PRO A 307 21.26 -1.18 -3.24
C PRO A 307 20.10 -1.96 -3.91
N ILE A 308 19.87 -1.75 -5.21
CA ILE A 308 18.74 -2.30 -5.98
C ILE A 308 18.62 -3.81 -5.84
N MET A 309 19.73 -4.56 -6.02
CA MET A 309 19.67 -6.03 -5.95
C MET A 309 19.44 -6.55 -4.53
N ALA A 310 19.94 -5.86 -3.50
CA ALA A 310 19.68 -6.21 -2.11
C ALA A 310 18.19 -5.97 -1.77
N PHE A 311 17.63 -4.86 -2.23
CA PHE A 311 16.20 -4.56 -2.11
C PHE A 311 15.35 -5.62 -2.85
N ARG A 312 15.67 -5.96 -4.10
CA ARG A 312 14.93 -6.98 -4.85
C ARG A 312 14.98 -8.36 -4.17
N LYS A 313 16.12 -8.72 -3.59
CA LYS A 313 16.25 -9.96 -2.81
C LYS A 313 15.35 -9.93 -1.57
N TRP A 314 15.31 -8.80 -0.85
CA TRP A 314 14.41 -8.63 0.28
C TRP A 314 12.94 -8.68 -0.16
N LEU A 315 12.57 -7.98 -1.22
CA LEU A 315 11.20 -7.94 -1.70
C LEU A 315 10.70 -9.32 -2.18
N LYS A 316 11.58 -10.15 -2.73
CA LYS A 316 11.23 -11.47 -3.27
C LYS A 316 10.64 -12.42 -2.21
N GLN A 317 10.97 -12.25 -0.93
CA GLN A 317 10.42 -13.08 0.16
C GLN A 317 8.91 -12.97 0.30
N PHE A 318 8.31 -11.88 -0.17
CA PHE A 318 6.86 -11.64 -0.11
C PHE A 318 6.10 -12.23 -1.29
N TYR A 319 6.80 -12.79 -2.26
CA TYR A 319 6.20 -13.44 -3.41
C TYR A 319 6.44 -14.94 -3.31
N SER A 320 5.35 -15.70 -3.30
CA SER A 320 5.43 -17.16 -3.28
C SER A 320 6.04 -17.67 -4.58
N SER A 321 6.95 -18.60 -4.47
CA SER A 321 7.56 -19.33 -5.58
C SER A 321 6.68 -20.52 -5.98
#